data_d2ab0858941353b9dcf8698567b561af
#
_entry.id   d2ab0858941353b9dcf8698567b561af
#
_cell.length_a   1.000
_cell.length_b   1.000
_cell.length_c   1.000
_cell.angle_alpha   90.00
_cell.angle_beta   90.00
_cell.angle_gamma   90.00
#
_symmetry.space_group_name_H-M   'P 1'
#
loop_
_entity.id
_entity.type
_entity.pdbx_description
1 polymer ?
#
loop_
_entity_poly.entity_id
_entity_poly.type
_entity_poly.pdbx_seq_one_letter_code
_entity_poly.pdbx_strand_id
1 'polypeptide(L)'
;MQRADEGMGFLLQYENVAWYEDGVVRILDRRIYPIKTEYVICKTHGEVAQAIADMVTQSGGPYTAAAMGMALAAHEAKEMAGDELVIYMEKAAYTLSHARPTTVSKMVQIVDGAVEVVKDHVKKDECAREIVEPLREYAFHYINNNYRKYEKVGKYLADLIPQEGTIMT
;
A
#
# COMPACT_ATOMS: atom_id res chain seq x y z
N MET A 1 4.98 12.94 -11.37
CA MET A 1 4.12 12.02 -12.18
C MET A 1 2.66 12.41 -11.95
N GLN A 2 1.82 12.44 -13.01
CA GLN A 2 0.39 12.74 -12.86
C GLN A 2 -0.30 11.59 -12.11
N ARG A 3 -1.18 11.92 -11.19
CA ARG A 3 -1.94 10.95 -10.39
C ARG A 3 -3.04 10.30 -11.27
N ALA A 4 -3.21 9.00 -11.10
CA ALA A 4 -4.24 8.24 -11.83
C ALA A 4 -5.58 8.19 -11.10
N ASP A 5 -5.67 8.72 -9.87
CA ASP A 5 -6.91 8.82 -9.09
C ASP A 5 -7.58 10.19 -9.19
N GLU A 6 -7.00 11.12 -9.96
CA GLU A 6 -7.56 12.45 -10.17
C GLU A 6 -8.96 12.37 -10.79
N GLY A 7 -9.94 13.01 -10.15
CA GLY A 7 -11.34 12.97 -10.57
C GLY A 7 -12.09 11.67 -10.25
N MET A 8 -11.45 10.69 -9.64
CA MET A 8 -12.11 9.45 -9.20
C MET A 8 -12.95 9.65 -7.92
N GLY A 9 -13.92 8.76 -7.73
CA GLY A 9 -14.77 8.76 -6.54
C GLY A 9 -13.98 8.52 -5.24
N PHE A 10 -14.57 8.89 -4.11
CA PHE A 10 -13.96 8.89 -2.77
C PHE A 10 -13.15 7.62 -2.44
N LEU A 11 -13.70 6.43 -2.71
CA LEU A 11 -13.04 5.14 -2.42
C LEU A 11 -11.82 4.82 -3.30
N LEU A 12 -11.62 5.58 -4.36
CA LEU A 12 -10.53 5.37 -5.31
C LEU A 12 -9.42 6.42 -5.16
N GLN A 13 -9.62 7.42 -4.33
CA GLN A 13 -8.57 8.36 -3.97
C GLN A 13 -7.58 7.68 -3.04
N TYR A 14 -6.27 7.80 -3.31
CA TYR A 14 -5.23 7.03 -2.61
C TYR A 14 -5.26 7.23 -1.11
N GLU A 15 -5.42 8.48 -0.66
CA GLU A 15 -5.48 8.86 0.75
C GLU A 15 -6.70 8.27 1.49
N ASN A 16 -7.73 7.88 0.73
CA ASN A 16 -8.93 7.24 1.27
C ASN A 16 -8.86 5.71 1.25
N VAL A 17 -7.79 5.13 0.75
CA VAL A 17 -7.58 3.67 0.79
C VAL A 17 -6.66 3.31 1.96
N ALA A 18 -5.40 3.67 1.85
CA ALA A 18 -4.38 3.55 2.89
C ALA A 18 -3.24 4.53 2.56
N TRP A 19 -2.84 5.36 3.51
CA TRP A 19 -1.85 6.40 3.25
C TRP A 19 -0.89 6.59 4.42
N TYR A 20 0.41 6.60 4.11
CA TYR A 20 1.44 6.95 5.07
C TYR A 20 1.60 8.47 5.14
N GLU A 21 1.55 9.02 6.34
CA GLU A 21 1.75 10.44 6.64
C GLU A 21 2.26 10.59 8.06
N ASP A 22 3.31 11.35 8.25
CA ASP A 22 3.84 11.74 9.57
C ASP A 22 4.03 10.59 10.59
N GLY A 23 4.57 9.46 10.13
CA GLY A 23 4.88 8.31 11.00
C GLY A 23 3.68 7.44 11.36
N VAL A 24 2.58 7.56 10.63
CA VAL A 24 1.42 6.65 10.74
C VAL A 24 0.92 6.22 9.37
N VAL A 25 0.23 5.07 9.33
CA VAL A 25 -0.58 4.69 8.16
C VAL A 25 -2.04 4.80 8.53
N ARG A 26 -2.76 5.62 7.80
CA ARG A 26 -4.20 5.80 7.92
C ARG A 26 -4.92 4.88 6.92
N ILE A 27 -5.86 4.06 7.39
CA ILE A 27 -6.61 3.09 6.57
C ILE A 27 -8.10 3.34 6.75
N LEU A 28 -8.85 3.58 5.65
CA LEU A 28 -10.31 3.69 5.71
C LEU A 28 -10.94 2.38 6.20
N ASP A 29 -11.77 2.47 7.24
CA ASP A 29 -12.48 1.30 7.76
C ASP A 29 -13.65 0.91 6.85
N ARG A 30 -13.39 -0.03 5.94
CA ARG A 30 -14.36 -0.56 4.98
C ARG A 30 -15.44 -1.45 5.61
N ARG A 31 -15.31 -1.81 6.87
CA ARG A 31 -16.29 -2.62 7.60
C ARG A 31 -17.52 -1.79 7.97
N ILE A 32 -17.36 -0.49 8.11
CA ILE A 32 -18.42 0.44 8.51
C ILE A 32 -18.76 1.48 7.44
N TYR A 33 -17.90 1.66 6.44
CA TYR A 33 -18.20 2.50 5.29
C TYR A 33 -19.31 1.86 4.42
N PRO A 34 -20.29 2.56 3.85
CA PRO A 34 -20.43 4.04 3.80
C PRO A 34 -21.24 4.65 4.95
N ILE A 35 -21.70 3.85 5.92
CA ILE A 35 -22.52 4.36 7.03
C ILE A 35 -21.74 5.39 7.85
N LYS A 36 -20.45 5.12 8.05
CA LYS A 36 -19.50 6.04 8.69
C LYS A 36 -18.22 6.12 7.87
N THR A 37 -17.61 7.30 7.84
CA THR A 37 -16.28 7.54 7.27
C THR A 37 -15.28 7.70 8.42
N GLU A 38 -14.70 6.58 8.84
CA GLU A 38 -13.71 6.52 9.91
C GLU A 38 -12.46 5.83 9.41
N TYR A 39 -11.33 6.15 10.05
CA TYR A 39 -10.02 5.62 9.68
C TYR A 39 -9.37 4.92 10.87
N VAL A 40 -8.79 3.75 10.63
CA VAL A 40 -7.88 3.11 11.56
C VAL A 40 -6.50 3.74 11.37
N ILE A 41 -5.92 4.22 12.48
CA ILE A 41 -4.60 4.84 12.49
C ILE A 41 -3.59 3.83 13.02
N CYS A 42 -2.68 3.39 12.16
CA CYS A 42 -1.65 2.41 12.48
C CYS A 42 -0.32 3.15 12.73
N LYS A 43 0.29 2.90 13.87
CA LYS A 43 1.58 3.50 14.31
C LYS A 43 2.75 2.55 14.08
N THR A 44 2.49 1.29 13.77
CA THR A 44 3.48 0.26 13.48
C THR A 44 3.07 -0.57 12.28
N HIS A 45 4.06 -1.17 11.59
CA HIS A 45 3.77 -2.09 10.50
C HIS A 45 2.98 -3.33 10.97
N GLY A 46 3.16 -3.73 12.24
CA GLY A 46 2.36 -4.79 12.86
C GLY A 46 0.89 -4.43 12.97
N GLU A 47 0.56 -3.18 13.34
CA GLU A 47 -0.82 -2.69 13.35
C GLU A 47 -1.42 -2.61 11.94
N VAL A 48 -0.62 -2.27 10.92
CA VAL A 48 -1.04 -2.33 9.51
C VAL A 48 -1.37 -3.78 9.11
N ALA A 49 -0.50 -4.74 9.47
CA ALA A 49 -0.74 -6.16 9.22
C ALA A 49 -2.03 -6.64 9.92
N GLN A 50 -2.24 -6.24 11.17
CA GLN A 50 -3.48 -6.57 11.90
C GLN A 50 -4.71 -5.96 11.23
N ALA A 51 -4.66 -4.71 10.78
CA ALA A 51 -5.76 -4.07 10.05
C ALA A 51 -6.08 -4.79 8.73
N ILE A 52 -5.07 -5.32 8.03
CA ILE A 52 -5.25 -6.17 6.84
C ILE A 52 -5.94 -7.49 7.23
N ALA A 53 -5.48 -8.15 8.29
CA ALA A 53 -6.06 -9.40 8.79
C ALA A 53 -7.53 -9.23 9.21
N ASP A 54 -7.84 -8.13 9.88
CA ASP A 54 -9.18 -7.78 10.39
C ASP A 54 -10.13 -7.26 9.31
N MET A 55 -9.72 -7.29 8.05
CA MET A 55 -10.54 -6.82 6.90
C MET A 55 -10.92 -5.33 6.99
N VAL A 56 -10.15 -4.51 7.71
CA VAL A 56 -10.34 -3.04 7.74
C VAL A 56 -10.31 -2.48 6.31
N THR A 57 -9.42 -3.02 5.48
CA THR A 57 -9.34 -2.68 4.06
C THR A 57 -9.66 -3.90 3.18
N GLN A 58 -10.21 -3.65 1.99
CA GLN A 58 -10.73 -4.68 1.08
C GLN A 58 -10.33 -4.41 -0.37
N SER A 59 -10.62 -5.33 -1.28
CA SER A 59 -10.32 -5.24 -2.72
C SER A 59 -8.83 -5.03 -2.98
N GLY A 60 -8.41 -3.91 -3.54
CA GLY A 60 -7.01 -3.54 -3.76
C GLY A 60 -6.33 -2.92 -2.53
N GLY A 61 -7.09 -2.60 -1.48
CA GLY A 61 -6.61 -1.90 -0.30
C GLY A 61 -5.50 -2.62 0.49
N PRO A 62 -5.54 -3.95 0.70
CA PRO A 62 -4.46 -4.69 1.35
C PRO A 62 -3.09 -4.44 0.69
N TYR A 63 -3.03 -4.36 -0.63
CA TYR A 63 -1.80 -4.11 -1.38
C TYR A 63 -1.27 -2.69 -1.14
N THR A 64 -2.16 -1.71 -1.15
CA THR A 64 -1.84 -0.31 -0.82
C THR A 64 -1.36 -0.19 0.62
N ALA A 65 -2.07 -0.81 1.56
CA ALA A 65 -1.71 -0.79 2.98
C ALA A 65 -0.34 -1.45 3.24
N ALA A 66 -0.06 -2.60 2.61
CA ALA A 66 1.24 -3.27 2.74
C ALA A 66 2.38 -2.41 2.18
N ALA A 67 2.19 -1.78 1.02
CA ALA A 67 3.19 -0.89 0.43
C ALA A 67 3.49 0.32 1.33
N MET A 68 2.46 1.00 1.85
CA MET A 68 2.59 2.12 2.78
C MET A 68 3.12 1.66 4.15
N GLY A 69 2.81 0.43 4.56
CA GLY A 69 3.34 -0.20 5.77
C GLY A 69 4.85 -0.40 5.75
N MET A 70 5.46 -0.57 4.56
CA MET A 70 6.93 -0.63 4.43
C MET A 70 7.58 0.72 4.73
N ALA A 71 6.98 1.84 4.31
CA ALA A 71 7.47 3.17 4.68
C ALA A 71 7.32 3.42 6.19
N LEU A 72 6.23 2.95 6.81
CA LEU A 72 6.05 3.01 8.25
C LEU A 72 7.09 2.15 8.99
N ALA A 73 7.41 0.94 8.51
CA ALA A 73 8.46 0.09 9.09
C ALA A 73 9.83 0.78 9.07
N ALA A 74 10.19 1.49 8.00
CA ALA A 74 11.42 2.29 7.95
C ALA A 74 11.37 3.45 8.96
N HIS A 75 10.21 4.09 9.15
CA HIS A 75 10.03 5.12 10.16
C HIS A 75 10.21 4.57 11.59
N GLU A 76 9.71 3.38 11.87
CA GLU A 76 9.92 2.69 13.15
C GLU A 76 11.41 2.41 13.41
N ALA A 77 12.12 2.01 12.35
CA ALA A 77 13.55 1.65 12.38
C ALA A 77 14.50 2.84 12.20
N LYS A 78 14.04 4.08 12.32
CA LYS A 78 14.71 5.33 11.90
C LYS A 78 16.18 5.49 12.33
N GLU A 79 16.61 4.81 13.39
CA GLU A 79 18.00 4.83 13.87
C GLU A 79 18.82 3.63 13.39
N MET A 80 18.22 2.67 12.69
CA MET A 80 18.91 1.49 12.16
C MET A 80 19.59 1.80 10.83
N ALA A 81 20.68 1.08 10.54
CA ALA A 81 21.41 1.16 9.29
C ALA A 81 22.04 -0.20 8.92
N GLY A 82 22.62 -0.31 7.72
CA GLY A 82 23.33 -1.49 7.28
C GLY A 82 22.51 -2.78 7.32
N ASP A 83 23.18 -3.90 7.63
CA ASP A 83 22.56 -5.23 7.62
C ASP A 83 21.44 -5.37 8.67
N GLU A 84 21.53 -4.68 9.80
CA GLU A 84 20.49 -4.69 10.82
C GLU A 84 19.17 -4.14 10.27
N LEU A 85 19.23 -3.03 9.53
CA LEU A 85 18.08 -2.45 8.87
C LEU A 85 17.49 -3.40 7.83
N VAL A 86 18.31 -4.04 7.00
CA VAL A 86 17.83 -5.00 6.00
C VAL A 86 17.08 -6.14 6.66
N ILE A 87 17.64 -6.74 7.71
CA ILE A 87 17.01 -7.83 8.47
C ILE A 87 15.66 -7.39 9.08
N TYR A 88 15.60 -6.18 9.65
CA TYR A 88 14.37 -5.63 10.20
C TYR A 88 13.30 -5.46 9.11
N MET A 89 13.66 -4.89 7.97
CA MET A 89 12.74 -4.64 6.87
C MET A 89 12.27 -5.93 6.19
N GLU A 90 13.11 -6.96 6.11
CA GLU A 90 12.69 -8.30 5.63
C GLU A 90 11.67 -8.94 6.58
N LYS A 91 11.82 -8.78 7.89
CA LYS A 91 10.81 -9.24 8.88
C LYS A 91 9.50 -8.46 8.76
N ALA A 92 9.56 -7.14 8.59
CA ALA A 92 8.38 -6.32 8.36
C ALA A 92 7.66 -6.71 7.06
N ALA A 93 8.41 -6.95 5.98
CA ALA A 93 7.89 -7.44 4.71
C ALA A 93 7.16 -8.78 4.86
N TYR A 94 7.75 -9.72 5.60
CA TYR A 94 7.11 -11.00 5.91
C TYR A 94 5.80 -10.80 6.69
N THR A 95 5.81 -9.98 7.73
CA THR A 95 4.63 -9.69 8.57
C THR A 95 3.50 -9.11 7.75
N LEU A 96 3.78 -8.11 6.92
CA LEU A 96 2.79 -7.45 6.07
C LEU A 96 2.25 -8.38 4.98
N SER A 97 3.12 -9.12 4.30
CA SER A 97 2.70 -9.98 3.19
C SER A 97 1.89 -11.20 3.64
N HIS A 98 2.09 -11.69 4.85
CA HIS A 98 1.40 -12.87 5.40
C HIS A 98 0.21 -12.52 6.30
N ALA A 99 -0.13 -11.23 6.42
CA ALA A 99 -1.27 -10.78 7.22
C ALA A 99 -2.61 -11.40 6.78
N ARG A 100 -2.73 -11.80 5.50
CA ARG A 100 -3.96 -12.38 4.96
C ARG A 100 -3.66 -13.47 3.93
N PRO A 101 -4.07 -14.75 4.17
CA PRO A 101 -3.69 -15.88 3.31
C PRO A 101 -4.05 -15.73 1.82
N THR A 102 -5.19 -15.12 1.51
CA THR A 102 -5.70 -14.99 0.14
C THR A 102 -4.97 -13.98 -0.73
N THR A 103 -4.10 -13.15 -0.15
CA THR A 103 -3.44 -12.04 -0.84
C THR A 103 -1.91 -12.16 -0.83
N VAL A 104 -1.35 -13.20 -0.22
CA VAL A 104 0.10 -13.40 0.01
C VAL A 104 0.93 -13.22 -1.25
N SER A 105 0.63 -13.95 -2.32
CA SER A 105 1.48 -13.97 -3.53
C SER A 105 1.70 -12.58 -4.14
N LYS A 106 0.67 -11.73 -4.14
CA LYS A 106 0.79 -10.38 -4.68
C LYS A 106 1.40 -9.41 -3.67
N MET A 107 1.11 -9.60 -2.38
CA MET A 107 1.73 -8.77 -1.33
C MET A 107 3.23 -9.03 -1.22
N VAL A 108 3.69 -10.28 -1.32
CA VAL A 108 5.11 -10.64 -1.36
C VAL A 108 5.83 -9.86 -2.46
N GLN A 109 5.30 -9.84 -3.70
CA GLN A 109 5.93 -9.09 -4.80
C GLN A 109 6.09 -7.59 -4.48
N ILE A 110 5.12 -7.01 -3.78
CA ILE A 110 5.14 -5.59 -3.43
C ILE A 110 6.19 -5.31 -2.35
N VAL A 111 6.18 -6.08 -1.28
CA VAL A 111 7.07 -5.85 -0.15
C VAL A 111 8.52 -6.24 -0.48
N ASP A 112 8.73 -7.26 -1.32
CA ASP A 112 10.05 -7.62 -1.82
C ASP A 112 10.67 -6.49 -2.66
N GLY A 113 9.85 -5.86 -3.53
CA GLY A 113 10.31 -4.68 -4.26
C GLY A 113 10.68 -3.51 -3.34
N ALA A 114 9.95 -3.33 -2.22
CA ALA A 114 10.30 -2.34 -1.21
C ALA A 114 11.62 -2.71 -0.48
N VAL A 115 11.85 -4.00 -0.18
CA VAL A 115 13.12 -4.47 0.41
C VAL A 115 14.30 -4.23 -0.53
N GLU A 116 14.13 -4.39 -1.84
CA GLU A 116 15.20 -4.05 -2.81
C GLU A 116 15.54 -2.55 -2.79
N VAL A 117 14.53 -1.67 -2.65
CA VAL A 117 14.79 -0.23 -2.43
C VAL A 117 15.65 -0.02 -1.19
N VAL A 118 15.34 -0.69 -0.06
CA VAL A 118 16.13 -0.61 1.16
C VAL A 118 17.57 -1.05 0.92
N LYS A 119 17.79 -2.21 0.29
CA LYS A 119 19.11 -2.75 0.00
C LYS A 119 19.96 -1.81 -0.86
N ASP A 120 19.32 -1.14 -1.83
CA ASP A 120 20.03 -0.19 -2.71
C ASP A 120 20.43 1.10 -1.98
N HIS A 121 19.64 1.54 -0.99
CA HIS A 121 19.98 2.68 -0.15
C HIS A 121 21.04 2.34 0.91
N VAL A 122 20.95 1.15 1.53
CA VAL A 122 21.97 0.67 2.47
C VAL A 122 23.35 0.56 1.81
N LYS A 123 23.45 0.17 0.53
CA LYS A 123 24.73 0.19 -0.24
C LYS A 123 25.34 1.59 -0.37
N LYS A 124 24.55 2.65 -0.14
CA LYS A 124 25.00 4.05 -0.16
C LYS A 124 25.26 4.61 1.25
N ASP A 125 25.31 3.73 2.25
CA ASP A 125 25.46 4.07 3.68
C ASP A 125 24.31 4.93 4.25
N GLU A 126 23.13 4.89 3.64
CA GLU A 126 21.95 5.61 4.11
C GLU A 126 21.23 4.86 5.25
N CYS A 127 20.77 5.58 6.26
CA CYS A 127 20.02 5.02 7.38
C CYS A 127 18.51 4.98 7.09
N ALA A 128 17.76 4.28 7.93
CA ALA A 128 16.31 4.10 7.75
C ALA A 128 15.53 5.42 7.63
N ARG A 129 15.94 6.49 8.33
CA ARG A 129 15.29 7.80 8.25
C ARG A 129 15.32 8.37 6.83
N GLU A 130 16.41 8.15 6.10
CA GLU A 130 16.61 8.63 4.72
C GLU A 130 15.82 7.80 3.72
N ILE A 131 15.45 6.56 4.09
CA ILE A 131 14.76 5.60 3.23
C ILE A 131 13.22 5.71 3.31
N VAL A 132 12.67 6.37 4.33
CA VAL A 132 11.21 6.54 4.50
C VAL A 132 10.56 7.13 3.24
N GLU A 133 11.09 8.27 2.75
CA GLU A 133 10.54 8.94 1.58
C GLU A 133 10.70 8.11 0.29
N PRO A 134 11.86 7.53 -0.04
CA PRO A 134 12.00 6.58 -1.14
C PRO A 134 10.99 5.41 -1.09
N LEU A 135 10.69 4.86 0.07
CA LEU A 135 9.70 3.80 0.21
C LEU A 135 8.26 4.31 0.01
N ARG A 136 7.96 5.51 0.50
CA ARG A 136 6.67 6.17 0.23
C ARG A 136 6.49 6.44 -1.27
N GLU A 137 7.53 6.90 -1.95
CA GLU A 137 7.52 7.09 -3.40
C GLU A 137 7.37 5.77 -4.15
N TYR A 138 8.08 4.72 -3.73
CA TYR A 138 7.91 3.37 -4.29
C TYR A 138 6.44 2.92 -4.18
N ALA A 139 5.84 3.04 -2.99
CA ALA A 139 4.45 2.71 -2.76
C ALA A 139 3.50 3.51 -3.66
N PHE A 140 3.72 4.83 -3.77
CA PHE A 140 2.96 5.70 -4.66
C PHE A 140 3.05 5.25 -6.12
N HIS A 141 4.26 4.98 -6.61
CA HIS A 141 4.47 4.51 -7.98
C HIS A 141 3.77 3.17 -8.25
N TYR A 142 3.85 2.25 -7.30
CA TYR A 142 3.16 0.97 -7.40
C TYR A 142 1.65 1.15 -7.53
N ILE A 143 1.05 1.95 -6.64
CA ILE A 143 -0.39 2.25 -6.63
C ILE A 143 -0.80 2.92 -7.94
N ASN A 144 -0.12 3.97 -8.32
CA ASN A 144 -0.40 4.75 -9.53
C ASN A 144 -0.34 3.91 -10.81
N ASN A 145 0.65 3.01 -10.91
CA ASN A 145 0.78 2.09 -12.04
C ASN A 145 -0.37 1.07 -12.10
N ASN A 146 -0.85 0.58 -10.95
CA ASN A 146 -2.00 -0.32 -10.92
C ASN A 146 -3.28 0.40 -11.35
N TYR A 147 -3.51 1.62 -10.90
CA TYR A 147 -4.68 2.42 -11.31
C TYR A 147 -4.68 2.68 -12.82
N ARG A 148 -3.53 2.99 -13.42
CA ARG A 148 -3.40 3.13 -14.88
C ARG A 148 -3.70 1.84 -15.64
N LYS A 149 -3.38 0.67 -15.07
CA LYS A 149 -3.78 -0.63 -15.65
C LYS A 149 -5.30 -0.79 -15.59
N TYR A 150 -5.93 -0.46 -14.45
CA TYR A 150 -7.39 -0.53 -14.30
C TYR A 150 -8.11 0.43 -15.25
N GLU A 151 -7.58 1.64 -15.45
CA GLU A 151 -8.10 2.59 -16.43
C GLU A 151 -8.11 1.99 -17.84
N LYS A 152 -7.00 1.36 -18.26
CA LYS A 152 -6.92 0.68 -19.57
C LYS A 152 -7.92 -0.47 -19.68
N VAL A 153 -8.01 -1.32 -18.64
CA VAL A 153 -9.00 -2.41 -18.59
C VAL A 153 -10.42 -1.87 -18.70
N GLY A 154 -10.72 -0.80 -17.96
CA GLY A 154 -12.02 -0.13 -18.00
C GLY A 154 -12.37 0.40 -19.39
N LYS A 155 -11.41 1.01 -20.11
CA LYS A 155 -11.60 1.49 -21.48
C LYS A 155 -11.94 0.34 -22.44
N TYR A 156 -11.16 -0.74 -22.42
CA TYR A 156 -11.44 -1.91 -23.26
C TYR A 156 -12.78 -2.58 -22.92
N LEU A 157 -13.14 -2.64 -21.63
CA LEU A 157 -14.42 -3.20 -21.23
C LEU A 157 -15.59 -2.31 -21.69
N ALA A 158 -15.44 -0.98 -21.61
CA ALA A 158 -16.46 -0.04 -22.05
C ALA A 158 -16.82 -0.21 -23.55
N ASP A 159 -15.82 -0.50 -24.37
CA ASP A 159 -16.01 -0.76 -25.81
C ASP A 159 -16.82 -2.04 -26.12
N LEU A 160 -16.88 -2.97 -25.14
CA LEU A 160 -17.64 -4.22 -25.25
C LEU A 160 -19.07 -4.11 -24.71
N ILE A 161 -19.38 -3.03 -23.99
CA ILE A 161 -20.71 -2.84 -23.39
C ILE A 161 -21.66 -2.28 -24.47
N PRO A 162 -22.80 -2.95 -24.75
CA PRO A 162 -23.78 -2.42 -25.68
C PRO A 162 -24.42 -1.15 -25.13
N GLN A 163 -24.93 -0.29 -26.04
CA GLN A 163 -25.56 0.97 -25.65
C GLN A 163 -26.77 0.81 -24.73
N GLU A 164 -27.45 -0.34 -24.84
CA GLU A 164 -28.55 -0.72 -23.95
C GLU A 164 -28.24 -2.07 -23.30
N GLY A 165 -28.29 -2.12 -21.97
CA GLY A 165 -28.05 -3.35 -21.24
C GLY A 165 -27.96 -3.15 -19.72
N THR A 166 -27.92 -4.26 -18.99
CA THR A 166 -27.70 -4.24 -17.54
C THR A 166 -26.32 -4.81 -17.23
N ILE A 167 -25.56 -4.08 -16.42
CA ILE A 167 -24.27 -4.52 -15.89
C ILE A 167 -24.48 -4.98 -14.47
N MET A 168 -24.08 -6.20 -14.16
CA MET A 168 -24.07 -6.73 -12.80
C MET A 168 -22.63 -6.73 -12.26
N THR A 169 -22.39 -6.09 -11.10
CA THR A 169 -21.09 -5.96 -10.45
C THR A 169 -21.14 -6.54 -9.03
#